data_6a302d4e2f4e9083ad45900b56ea6839
#
_entry.id   6a302d4e2f4e9083ad45900b56ea6839
#
_cell.length_a   1.000
_cell.length_b   1.000
_cell.length_c   1.000
_cell.angle_alpha   90.00
_cell.angle_beta   90.00
_cell.angle_gamma   90.00
#
_symmetry.space_group_name_H-M   'P 1'
#
loop_
_entity.id
_entity.type
_entity.pdbx_description
1 polymer ?
#
loop_
_entity_poly.entity_id
_entity_poly.type
_entity_poly.pdbx_seq_one_letter_code
_entity_poly.pdbx_strand_id
1 'polypeptide(L)'
;ERFNQIDWGLQKSRIYNAYHKFKCVKGMIDATGVGDSVFDDLRNQGLNIEGFKFTSTSKQELVSDLSVSMDNGTIKYPNIPQLLDELSLYAYEQRANGQFSYSAPEGFHDDECMSLALINRLFQQKQVVYAKPRF
;
A
#
# COMPACT_ATOMS: atom_id res chain seq x y z
N GLU A 1 12.56 -0.32 2.54
CA GLU A 1 13.44 -1.38 2.05
C GLU A 1 12.85 -1.95 0.76
N ARG A 2 13.64 -2.01 -0.28
CA ARG A 2 13.25 -2.58 -1.57
C ARG A 2 14.17 -3.75 -1.88
N PHE A 3 13.63 -4.85 -2.38
CA PHE A 3 14.38 -6.03 -2.79
C PHE A 3 13.64 -6.74 -3.93
N ASN A 4 14.40 -7.48 -4.71
CA ASN A 4 13.91 -8.25 -5.83
C ASN A 4 14.57 -9.65 -5.81
N GLN A 5 13.90 -10.66 -6.35
CA GLN A 5 14.41 -12.01 -6.54
C GLN A 5 15.00 -12.68 -5.28
N ILE A 6 14.37 -12.47 -4.12
CA ILE A 6 14.71 -13.18 -2.88
C ILE A 6 13.67 -14.28 -2.60
N ASP A 7 14.11 -15.34 -1.91
CA ASP A 7 13.20 -16.41 -1.53
C ASP A 7 12.14 -15.93 -0.50
N TRP A 8 11.02 -16.63 -0.46
CA TRP A 8 9.87 -16.28 0.39
C TRP A 8 10.21 -16.30 1.89
N GLY A 9 11.11 -17.21 2.33
CA GLY A 9 11.53 -17.28 3.73
C GLY A 9 12.31 -16.04 4.15
N LEU A 10 13.24 -15.59 3.31
CA LEU A 10 14.01 -14.38 3.56
C LEU A 10 13.11 -13.14 3.49
N GLN A 11 12.15 -13.08 2.56
CA GLN A 11 11.21 -11.99 2.46
C GLN A 11 10.36 -11.86 3.74
N LYS A 12 9.76 -12.96 4.20
CA LYS A 12 8.97 -12.99 5.45
C LYS A 12 9.80 -12.57 6.66
N SER A 13 11.04 -13.06 6.76
CA SER A 13 11.95 -12.68 7.84
C SER A 13 12.27 -11.19 7.86
N ARG A 14 12.46 -10.58 6.69
CA ARG A 14 12.71 -9.13 6.56
C ARG A 14 11.49 -8.31 6.97
N ILE A 15 10.29 -8.71 6.55
CA ILE A 15 9.04 -8.05 6.94
C ILE A 15 8.85 -8.16 8.45
N TYR A 16 9.02 -9.34 9.03
CA TYR A 16 8.92 -9.58 10.47
C TYR A 16 9.88 -8.69 11.25
N ASN A 17 11.16 -8.66 10.86
CA ASN A 17 12.17 -7.85 11.50
C ASN A 17 11.88 -6.34 11.38
N ALA A 18 11.44 -5.87 10.22
CA ALA A 18 11.05 -4.47 10.02
C ALA A 18 9.86 -4.10 10.91
N TYR A 19 8.84 -4.95 10.96
CA TYR A 19 7.65 -4.74 11.79
C TYR A 19 8.01 -4.51 13.25
N HIS A 20 8.87 -5.35 13.82
CA HIS A 20 9.32 -5.24 15.22
C HIS A 20 10.32 -4.09 15.43
N LYS A 21 11.27 -3.90 14.52
CA LYS A 21 12.26 -2.81 14.58
C LYS A 21 11.59 -1.43 14.64
N PHE A 22 10.56 -1.22 13.83
CA PHE A 22 9.83 0.05 13.79
C PHE A 22 8.63 0.10 14.75
N LYS A 23 8.44 -0.93 15.58
CA LYS A 23 7.35 -1.05 16.56
C LYS A 23 5.98 -0.80 15.91
N CYS A 24 5.77 -1.39 14.73
CA CYS A 24 4.52 -1.26 14.01
C CYS A 24 3.37 -1.82 14.85
N VAL A 25 2.27 -1.09 14.93
CA VAL A 25 1.06 -1.53 15.64
C VAL A 25 0.09 -2.24 14.69
N LYS A 26 0.23 -1.98 13.38
CA LYS A 26 -0.57 -2.57 12.32
C LYS A 26 0.18 -2.46 11.00
N GLY A 27 -0.06 -3.38 10.08
CA GLY A 27 0.46 -3.36 8.72
C GLY A 27 -0.61 -3.71 7.69
N MET A 28 -0.33 -3.46 6.43
CA MET A 28 -1.13 -3.93 5.30
C MET A 28 -0.19 -4.52 4.26
N ILE A 29 -0.57 -5.63 3.67
CA ILE A 29 0.22 -6.35 2.69
C ILE A 29 -0.64 -6.71 1.48
N ASP A 30 -0.03 -6.76 0.30
CA ASP A 30 -0.67 -7.32 -0.88
C ASP A 30 -0.93 -8.82 -0.68
N ALA A 31 -2.19 -9.19 -0.62
CA ALA A 31 -2.68 -10.57 -0.49
C ALA A 31 -3.30 -11.06 -1.81
N THR A 32 -2.80 -10.60 -2.97
CA THR A 32 -3.26 -11.04 -4.28
C THR A 32 -2.47 -12.28 -4.72
N GLY A 33 -3.16 -13.37 -5.03
CA GLY A 33 -2.53 -14.60 -5.51
C GLY A 33 -1.55 -15.20 -4.51
N VAL A 34 -0.27 -15.26 -4.84
CA VAL A 34 0.79 -15.82 -3.97
C VAL A 34 0.95 -15.03 -2.68
N GLY A 35 0.55 -13.77 -2.66
CA GLY A 35 0.54 -12.93 -1.46
C GLY A 35 -0.32 -13.46 -0.32
N ASP A 36 -1.36 -14.26 -0.62
CA ASP A 36 -2.20 -14.90 0.40
C ASP A 36 -1.37 -15.78 1.34
N SER A 37 -0.43 -16.59 0.83
CA SER A 37 0.40 -17.48 1.66
C SER A 37 1.40 -16.72 2.53
N VAL A 38 1.97 -15.64 2.02
CA VAL A 38 2.88 -14.77 2.79
C VAL A 38 2.11 -14.05 3.90
N PHE A 39 0.92 -13.57 3.60
CA PHE A 39 0.02 -12.93 4.55
C PHE A 39 -0.36 -13.87 5.69
N ASP A 40 -0.80 -15.10 5.38
CA ASP A 40 -1.20 -16.09 6.37
C ASP A 40 -0.02 -16.47 7.29
N ASP A 41 1.17 -16.69 6.73
CA ASP A 41 2.36 -17.03 7.50
C ASP A 41 2.76 -15.91 8.47
N LEU A 42 2.79 -14.66 8.02
CA LEU A 42 3.13 -13.52 8.87
C LEU A 42 2.08 -13.28 9.97
N ARG A 43 0.82 -13.48 9.65
CA ARG A 43 -0.27 -13.41 10.64
C ARG A 43 -0.17 -14.51 11.69
N ASN A 44 0.17 -15.73 11.27
CA ASN A 44 0.40 -16.87 12.17
C ASN A 44 1.63 -16.64 13.07
N GLN A 45 2.60 -15.86 12.65
CA GLN A 45 3.73 -15.40 13.45
C GLN A 45 3.37 -14.26 14.44
N GLY A 46 2.10 -13.86 14.49
CA GLY A 46 1.60 -12.87 15.45
C GLY A 46 1.64 -11.42 14.97
N LEU A 47 1.94 -11.15 13.72
CA LEU A 47 1.87 -9.79 13.20
C LEU A 47 0.41 -9.35 13.04
N ASN A 48 0.10 -8.15 13.52
CA ASN A 48 -1.20 -7.53 13.29
C ASN A 48 -1.21 -6.87 11.90
N ILE A 49 -1.55 -7.66 10.89
CA ILE A 49 -1.57 -7.23 9.50
C ILE A 49 -2.91 -7.51 8.84
N GLU A 50 -3.26 -6.71 7.85
CA GLU A 50 -4.41 -6.88 6.98
C GLU A 50 -3.94 -7.21 5.56
N GLY A 51 -4.63 -8.13 4.91
CA GLY A 51 -4.43 -8.42 3.49
C GLY A 51 -5.26 -7.47 2.63
N PHE A 52 -4.64 -6.89 1.60
CA PHE A 52 -5.32 -6.11 0.58
C PHE A 52 -5.28 -6.87 -0.74
N LYS A 53 -6.45 -7.07 -1.36
CA LYS A 53 -6.55 -7.74 -2.68
C LYS A 53 -6.67 -6.70 -3.77
N PHE A 54 -5.66 -6.65 -4.64
CA PHE A 54 -5.65 -5.77 -5.79
C PHE A 54 -6.55 -6.30 -6.90
N THR A 55 -7.50 -5.49 -7.28
CA THR A 55 -8.32 -5.58 -8.49
C THR A 55 -8.23 -4.25 -9.22
N SER A 56 -8.71 -4.15 -10.45
CA SER A 56 -8.77 -2.87 -11.15
C SER A 56 -9.54 -1.81 -10.35
N THR A 57 -10.65 -2.19 -9.74
CA THR A 57 -11.49 -1.29 -8.94
C THR A 57 -10.80 -0.89 -7.64
N SER A 58 -10.29 -1.87 -6.86
CA SER A 58 -9.67 -1.58 -5.57
C SER A 58 -8.38 -0.77 -5.71
N LYS A 59 -7.61 -0.98 -6.79
CA LYS A 59 -6.42 -0.17 -7.11
C LYS A 59 -6.81 1.27 -7.43
N GLN A 60 -7.87 1.47 -8.22
CA GLN A 60 -8.38 2.79 -8.55
C GLN A 60 -8.84 3.55 -7.29
N GLU A 61 -9.62 2.91 -6.43
CA GLU A 61 -10.06 3.49 -5.17
C GLU A 61 -8.88 3.87 -4.28
N LEU A 62 -7.90 2.98 -4.14
CA LEU A 62 -6.71 3.18 -3.32
C LEU A 62 -5.90 4.41 -3.77
N VAL A 63 -5.70 4.56 -5.06
CA VAL A 63 -4.96 5.69 -5.64
C VAL A 63 -5.75 6.99 -5.54
N SER A 64 -7.07 6.93 -5.78
CA SER A 64 -7.95 8.09 -5.60
C SER A 64 -7.93 8.60 -4.15
N ASP A 65 -8.00 7.71 -3.17
CA ASP A 65 -7.91 8.05 -1.75
C ASP A 65 -6.57 8.70 -1.40
N LEU A 66 -5.47 8.20 -1.99
CA LEU A 66 -4.14 8.80 -1.81
C LEU A 66 -4.08 10.20 -2.39
N SER A 67 -4.58 10.41 -3.62
CA SER A 67 -4.62 11.71 -4.28
C SER A 67 -5.40 12.73 -3.44
N VAL A 68 -6.58 12.37 -2.97
CA VAL A 68 -7.40 13.22 -2.08
C VAL A 68 -6.66 13.58 -0.79
N SER A 69 -5.93 12.61 -0.20
CA SER A 69 -5.14 12.86 1.02
C SER A 69 -3.96 13.79 0.77
N MET A 70 -3.33 13.71 -0.42
CA MET A 70 -2.26 14.61 -0.83
C MET A 70 -2.78 16.03 -1.07
N ASP A 71 -3.87 16.18 -1.82
CA ASP A 71 -4.51 17.46 -2.13
C ASP A 71 -4.95 18.19 -0.85
N ASN A 72 -5.47 17.45 0.11
CA ASN A 72 -5.90 17.99 1.40
C ASN A 72 -4.75 18.20 2.42
N GLY A 73 -3.52 17.78 2.09
CA GLY A 73 -2.37 17.86 2.98
C GLY A 73 -2.51 17.01 4.25
N THR A 74 -3.34 15.98 4.23
CA THR A 74 -3.60 15.09 5.38
C THR A 74 -2.56 13.97 5.52
N ILE A 75 -1.76 13.72 4.49
CA ILE A 75 -0.67 12.77 4.51
C ILE A 75 0.68 13.50 4.46
N LYS A 76 1.65 12.98 5.23
CA LYS A 76 3.05 13.41 5.17
C LYS A 76 3.92 12.19 4.98
N TYR A 77 4.84 12.27 4.05
CA TYR A 77 5.76 11.19 3.72
C TYR A 77 7.20 11.71 3.56
N PRO A 78 8.21 10.85 3.74
CA PRO A 78 9.60 11.26 3.66
C PRO A 78 9.99 11.61 2.21
N ASN A 79 10.98 12.48 2.09
CA ASN A 79 11.58 12.81 0.80
C ASN A 79 12.53 11.68 0.36
N ILE A 80 11.96 10.63 -0.21
CA ILE A 80 12.67 9.48 -0.80
C ILE A 80 12.65 9.68 -2.32
N PRO A 81 13.81 9.83 -3.00
CA PRO A 81 13.84 10.10 -4.44
C PRO A 81 13.01 9.13 -5.26
N GLN A 82 13.13 7.82 -5.03
CA GLN A 82 12.40 6.79 -5.76
C GLN A 82 10.87 6.95 -5.61
N LEU A 83 10.40 7.22 -4.38
CA LEU A 83 8.98 7.46 -4.12
C LEU A 83 8.47 8.69 -4.88
N LEU A 84 9.26 9.78 -4.90
CA LEU A 84 8.87 10.99 -5.61
C LEU A 84 8.86 10.78 -7.12
N ASP A 85 9.82 10.03 -7.65
CA ASP A 85 9.86 9.66 -9.07
C ASP A 85 8.63 8.82 -9.43
N GLU A 86 8.30 7.78 -8.65
CA GLU A 86 7.11 6.96 -8.87
C GLU A 86 5.82 7.79 -8.79
N LEU A 87 5.68 8.66 -7.79
CA LEU A 87 4.51 9.54 -7.66
C LEU A 87 4.37 10.52 -8.83
N SER A 88 5.49 11.06 -9.35
CA SER A 88 5.47 12.00 -10.47
C SER A 88 5.15 11.35 -11.81
N LEU A 89 5.53 10.07 -11.96
CA LEU A 89 5.30 9.29 -13.18
C LEU A 89 3.97 8.54 -13.16
N TYR A 90 3.31 8.48 -12.01
CA TYR A 90 2.05 7.76 -11.86
C TYR A 90 0.94 8.50 -12.61
N ALA A 91 0.55 7.94 -13.73
CA ALA A 91 -0.45 8.54 -14.60
C ALA A 91 -1.75 7.72 -14.60
N TYR A 92 -2.83 8.36 -14.95
CA TYR A 92 -4.06 7.66 -15.30
C TYR A 92 -4.27 7.71 -16.83
N GLU A 93 -4.70 6.60 -17.36
CA GLU A 93 -5.13 6.51 -18.76
C GLU A 93 -6.61 6.17 -18.81
N GLN A 94 -7.37 6.94 -19.59
CA GLN A 94 -8.75 6.60 -19.86
C GLN A 94 -8.80 5.55 -20.97
N ARG A 95 -9.32 4.37 -20.66
CA ARG A 95 -9.55 3.31 -21.65
C ARG A 95 -10.73 3.62 -22.56
N ALA A 96 -10.77 3.00 -23.72
CA ALA A 96 -11.85 3.18 -24.72
C ALA A 96 -13.26 2.87 -24.16
N ASN A 97 -13.37 2.08 -23.10
CA ASN A 97 -14.63 1.75 -22.40
C ASN A 97 -15.01 2.78 -21.32
N GLY A 98 -14.31 3.91 -21.23
CA GLY A 98 -14.54 4.94 -20.23
C GLY A 98 -13.97 4.67 -18.85
N GLN A 99 -13.37 3.51 -18.59
CA GLN A 99 -12.69 3.20 -17.34
C GLN A 99 -11.31 3.84 -17.27
N PHE A 100 -10.90 4.25 -16.07
CA PHE A 100 -9.54 4.72 -15.83
C PHE A 100 -8.64 3.57 -15.43
N SER A 101 -7.46 3.52 -16.02
CA SER A 101 -6.36 2.64 -15.61
C SER A 101 -5.31 3.48 -14.90
N TYR A 102 -4.90 3.06 -13.72
CA TYR A 102 -3.86 3.72 -12.94
C TYR A 102 -2.63 2.80 -12.92
N SER A 103 -1.55 3.23 -13.52
CA SER A 103 -0.31 2.46 -13.57
C SER A 103 0.89 3.38 -13.78
N ALA A 104 2.07 2.89 -13.39
CA ALA A 104 3.30 3.45 -13.90
C ALA A 104 3.39 3.19 -15.42
N PRO A 105 4.02 4.08 -16.19
CA PRO A 105 4.31 3.83 -17.61
C PRO A 105 5.10 2.53 -17.80
N GLU A 106 5.05 1.96 -18.99
CA GLU A 106 5.79 0.73 -19.32
C GLU A 106 7.29 0.89 -19.00
N GLY A 107 7.85 -0.09 -18.28
CA GLY A 107 9.24 -0.08 -17.82
C GLY A 107 9.49 0.65 -16.49
N PHE A 108 8.46 1.25 -15.88
CA PHE A 108 8.55 1.88 -14.57
C PHE A 108 7.84 1.04 -13.49
N HIS A 109 8.24 1.28 -12.24
CA HIS A 109 7.66 0.61 -11.07
C HIS A 109 6.71 1.55 -10.33
N ASP A 110 5.77 0.98 -9.57
CA ASP A 110 4.84 1.70 -8.70
C ASP A 110 4.81 1.15 -7.27
N ASP A 111 5.83 0.38 -6.89
CA ASP A 111 5.89 -0.36 -5.62
C ASP A 111 5.83 0.57 -4.40
N GLU A 112 6.59 1.68 -4.43
CA GLU A 112 6.64 2.62 -3.31
C GLU A 112 5.38 3.49 -3.26
N CYS A 113 4.86 3.89 -4.43
CA CYS A 113 3.58 4.59 -4.54
C CYS A 113 2.43 3.73 -3.98
N MET A 114 2.36 2.45 -4.35
CA MET A 114 1.36 1.52 -3.82
C MET A 114 1.53 1.28 -2.32
N SER A 115 2.76 1.17 -1.83
CA SER A 115 3.04 1.04 -0.39
C SER A 115 2.54 2.26 0.38
N LEU A 116 2.75 3.47 -0.14
CA LEU A 116 2.23 4.70 0.45
C LEU A 116 0.69 4.73 0.44
N ALA A 117 0.07 4.29 -0.63
CA ALA A 117 -1.38 4.22 -0.75
C ALA A 117 -2.01 3.22 0.24
N LEU A 118 -1.39 2.05 0.44
CA LEU A 118 -1.80 1.07 1.45
C LEU A 118 -1.71 1.65 2.87
N ILE A 119 -0.63 2.37 3.19
CA ILE A 119 -0.48 3.03 4.49
C ILE A 119 -1.56 4.11 4.66
N ASN A 120 -1.81 4.94 3.65
CA ASN A 120 -2.87 5.94 3.68
C ASN A 120 -4.23 5.31 4.00
N ARG A 121 -4.57 4.19 3.36
CA ARG A 121 -5.80 3.43 3.61
C ARG A 121 -5.90 2.95 5.07
N LEU A 122 -4.81 2.45 5.64
CA LEU A 122 -4.76 2.05 7.06
C LEU A 122 -5.06 3.21 8.02
N PHE A 123 -4.55 4.39 7.73
CA PHE A 123 -4.79 5.58 8.57
C PHE A 123 -6.22 6.10 8.45
N GLN A 124 -6.81 6.08 7.26
CA GLN A 124 -8.20 6.47 7.06
C GLN A 124 -9.17 5.57 7.83
N GLN A 125 -8.94 4.26 7.83
CA GLN A 125 -9.75 3.30 8.60
C GLN A 125 -9.74 3.61 10.10
N LYS A 126 -8.61 4.09 10.66
CA LYS A 126 -8.54 4.50 12.07
C LYS A 126 -9.37 5.74 12.38
N GLN A 127 -9.45 6.70 11.47
CA GLN A 127 -10.25 7.91 11.68
C GLN A 127 -11.74 7.63 11.77
N VAL A 128 -12.24 6.67 11.01
CA VAL A 128 -13.64 6.23 11.06
C VAL A 128 -14.01 5.62 12.43
N VAL A 129 -13.06 4.96 13.10
CA VAL A 129 -13.30 4.34 14.44
C VAL A 129 -13.40 5.40 15.54
N TYR A 130 -12.78 6.57 15.39
CA TYR A 130 -12.85 7.66 16.37
C TYR A 130 -14.00 8.64 16.18
N ALA A 131 -14.71 8.57 15.07
CA ALA A 131 -15.91 9.36 14.81
C ALA A 131 -17.17 8.71 15.41
N LYS A 132 -17.15 8.31 16.69
CA LYS A 132 -18.38 8.01 17.40
C LYS A 132 -19.08 9.35 17.70
N PRO A 133 -20.33 9.57 17.23
CA PRO A 133 -21.07 10.75 17.63
C PRO A 133 -21.23 10.73 19.16
N ARG A 134 -20.85 11.82 19.79
CA ARG A 134 -21.25 12.06 21.18
C ARG A 134 -22.72 12.49 21.12
N PHE A 135 -23.58 11.62 21.54
CA PHE A 135 -24.93 12.01 21.95
C PHE A 135 -24.88 12.55 23.37
#